data_23ee9a92bd2bb79904c6e8500d42c055
#
_entry.id   23ee9a92bd2bb79904c6e8500d42c055
#
_cell.length_a   1.000
_cell.length_b   1.000
_cell.length_c   1.000
_cell.angle_alpha   90.00
_cell.angle_beta   90.00
_cell.angle_gamma   90.00
#
_symmetry.space_group_name_H-M   'P 1'
#
loop_
_entity.id
_entity.type
_entity.pdbx_description
1 polymer ?
#
loop_
_entity_poly.entity_id
_entity_poly.type
_entity_poly.pdbx_seq_one_letter_code
_entity_poly.pdbx_strand_id
1 'polypeptide(L)'
;MTDAETLAAVVKMVPFSGHLGFEIKEMGKDRVIVHARIRPEYCTSGGTAHGGFLMALADFTGAVGAFQVLPEGAKGTTTIESKTNMMGAIPAGDLLVATATPLHVGRRTSVWVTRVESEAGKLASVTTQTQMAL
;
A
#
# COMPACT_ATOMS: atom_id res chain seq x y z
N MET A 1 -3.75 18.18 -9.61
CA MET A 1 -2.47 17.52 -9.27
C MET A 1 -2.25 17.58 -7.76
N THR A 2 -1.88 16.47 -7.14
CA THR A 2 -1.71 16.39 -5.69
C THR A 2 -0.25 16.72 -5.34
N ASP A 3 -0.05 17.72 -4.50
CA ASP A 3 1.28 18.15 -4.10
C ASP A 3 1.87 17.27 -2.97
N ALA A 4 3.17 17.40 -2.75
CA ALA A 4 3.91 16.61 -1.76
C ALA A 4 3.40 16.82 -0.32
N GLU A 5 2.95 18.01 0.00
CA GLU A 5 2.45 18.33 1.34
C GLU A 5 1.13 17.59 1.61
N THR A 6 0.23 17.58 0.64
CA THR A 6 -1.03 16.84 0.73
C THR A 6 -0.77 15.33 0.85
N LEU A 7 0.13 14.79 0.05
CA LEU A 7 0.49 13.37 0.13
C LEU A 7 1.06 13.00 1.50
N ALA A 8 1.93 13.83 2.05
CA ALA A 8 2.48 13.61 3.39
C ALA A 8 1.40 13.67 4.47
N ALA A 9 0.42 14.56 4.33
CA ALA A 9 -0.69 14.68 5.27
C ALA A 9 -1.55 13.41 5.26
N VAL A 10 -1.81 12.82 4.08
CA VAL A 10 -2.57 11.56 3.98
C VAL A 10 -1.87 10.44 4.71
N VAL A 11 -0.55 10.31 4.58
CA VAL A 11 0.22 9.29 5.32
C VAL A 11 0.05 9.46 6.82
N LYS A 12 0.10 10.70 7.31
CA LYS A 12 -0.02 11.01 8.74
C LYS A 12 -1.40 10.73 9.32
N MET A 13 -2.44 10.72 8.47
CA MET A 13 -3.80 10.37 8.91
C MET A 13 -3.89 8.93 9.40
N VAL A 14 -2.96 8.07 8.98
CA VAL A 14 -2.85 6.69 9.42
C VAL A 14 -1.58 6.58 10.27
N PRO A 15 -1.67 6.62 11.60
CA PRO A 15 -0.48 6.66 12.48
C PRO A 15 0.52 5.54 12.21
N PHE A 16 0.03 4.33 11.95
CA PHE A 16 0.90 3.19 11.66
C PHE A 16 1.74 3.42 10.40
N SER A 17 1.13 3.94 9.34
CA SER A 17 1.83 4.22 8.08
C SER A 17 2.87 5.33 8.25
N GLY A 18 2.56 6.34 9.04
CA GLY A 18 3.51 7.39 9.40
C GLY A 18 4.69 6.83 10.19
N HIS A 19 4.41 5.94 11.16
CA HIS A 19 5.44 5.28 11.96
C HIS A 19 6.39 4.43 11.09
N LEU A 20 5.83 3.73 10.10
CA LEU A 20 6.62 2.89 9.19
C LEU A 20 7.37 3.70 8.12
N GLY A 21 7.15 5.01 8.05
CA GLY A 21 7.87 5.88 7.14
C GLY A 21 7.43 5.77 5.68
N PHE A 22 6.17 5.40 5.44
CA PHE A 22 5.64 5.31 4.07
C PHE A 22 5.57 6.69 3.41
N GLU A 23 5.85 6.75 2.12
CA GLU A 23 5.77 7.97 1.32
C GLU A 23 4.90 7.73 0.09
N ILE A 24 3.76 8.44 -0.01
CA ILE A 24 2.93 8.39 -1.21
C ILE A 24 3.61 9.21 -2.29
N LYS A 25 3.84 8.60 -3.46
CA LYS A 25 4.44 9.27 -4.61
C LYS A 25 3.42 9.61 -5.69
N GLU A 26 2.35 8.83 -5.78
CA GLU A 26 1.24 9.09 -6.69
C GLU A 26 -0.06 8.64 -6.03
N MET A 27 -1.11 9.42 -6.18
CA MET A 27 -2.42 9.12 -5.58
C MET A 27 -3.52 9.49 -6.56
N GLY A 28 -4.17 8.49 -7.12
CA GLY A 28 -5.26 8.67 -8.08
C GLY A 28 -6.22 7.50 -8.08
N LYS A 29 -7.28 7.63 -8.89
CA LYS A 29 -8.33 6.61 -8.98
C LYS A 29 -7.89 5.34 -9.67
N ASP A 30 -6.92 5.46 -10.57
CA ASP A 30 -6.45 4.34 -11.39
C ASP A 30 -5.16 3.72 -10.88
N ARG A 31 -4.45 4.42 -10.01
CA ARG A 31 -3.16 3.96 -9.50
C ARG A 31 -2.73 4.74 -8.27
N VAL A 32 -2.14 4.02 -7.33
CA VAL A 32 -1.46 4.62 -6.17
C VAL A 32 -0.06 4.03 -6.10
N ILE A 33 0.94 4.87 -5.89
CA ILE A 33 2.33 4.44 -5.71
C ILE A 33 2.82 4.94 -4.35
N VAL A 34 3.34 4.00 -3.54
CA VAL A 34 3.90 4.28 -2.22
C VAL A 34 5.31 3.71 -2.14
N HIS A 35 6.25 4.51 -1.64
CA HIS A 35 7.62 4.07 -1.39
C HIS A 35 7.80 3.76 0.09
N ALA A 36 8.63 2.77 0.40
CA ALA A 36 9.00 2.42 1.76
C ALA A 36 10.44 1.92 1.81
N ARG A 37 11.27 2.54 2.68
CA ARG A 37 12.63 2.06 2.94
C ARG A 37 12.56 0.90 3.92
N ILE A 38 13.27 -0.18 3.64
CA ILE A 38 13.34 -1.32 4.55
C ILE A 38 14.39 -1.02 5.61
N ARG A 39 13.93 -0.72 6.83
CA ARG A 39 14.82 -0.55 7.98
C ARG A 39 15.11 -1.91 8.61
N PRO A 40 16.26 -2.06 9.30
CA PRO A 40 16.58 -3.35 9.97
C PRO A 40 15.46 -3.85 10.88
N GLU A 41 14.78 -2.97 11.61
CA GLU A 41 13.68 -3.32 12.51
C GLU A 41 12.41 -3.80 11.80
N TYR A 42 12.34 -3.69 10.47
CA TYR A 42 11.23 -4.20 9.65
C TYR A 42 11.55 -5.55 9.01
N CYS A 43 12.62 -6.18 9.43
CA CYS A 43 13.12 -7.40 8.81
C CYS A 43 12.85 -8.66 9.63
N THR A 44 12.92 -9.79 8.95
CA THR A 44 12.97 -11.12 9.56
C THR A 44 14.36 -11.36 10.13
N SER A 45 14.55 -12.50 10.80
CA SER A 45 15.86 -12.92 11.30
C SER A 45 16.92 -13.05 10.19
N GLY A 46 16.50 -13.22 8.94
CA GLY A 46 17.40 -13.30 7.78
C GLY A 46 17.82 -11.95 7.20
N GLY A 47 17.39 -10.84 7.78
CA GLY A 47 17.78 -9.50 7.31
C GLY A 47 17.01 -9.02 6.07
N THR A 48 15.90 -9.65 5.73
CA THR A 48 15.05 -9.25 4.62
C THR A 48 13.69 -8.78 5.13
N ALA A 49 12.98 -8.01 4.33
CA ALA A 49 11.69 -7.42 4.71
C ALA A 49 10.73 -8.48 5.26
N HIS A 50 10.20 -8.23 6.45
CA HIS A 50 9.23 -9.10 7.10
C HIS A 50 7.94 -9.14 6.26
N GLY A 51 7.32 -10.32 6.15
CA GLY A 51 6.07 -10.46 5.41
C GLY A 51 4.97 -9.55 5.93
N GLY A 52 4.91 -9.35 7.25
CA GLY A 52 3.97 -8.41 7.85
C GLY A 52 4.20 -6.95 7.43
N PHE A 53 5.47 -6.56 7.23
CA PHE A 53 5.79 -5.23 6.71
C PHE A 53 5.32 -5.08 5.26
N LEU A 54 5.53 -6.10 4.42
CA LEU A 54 5.05 -6.10 3.04
C LEU A 54 3.51 -6.03 3.00
N MET A 55 2.85 -6.76 3.88
CA MET A 55 1.38 -6.73 3.98
C MET A 55 0.86 -5.37 4.44
N ALA A 56 1.52 -4.75 5.41
CA ALA A 56 1.15 -3.42 5.88
C ALA A 56 1.28 -2.38 4.77
N LEU A 57 2.37 -2.45 3.99
CA LEU A 57 2.59 -1.55 2.86
C LEU A 57 1.52 -1.73 1.78
N ALA A 58 1.22 -2.98 1.43
CA ALA A 58 0.19 -3.29 0.43
C ALA A 58 -1.20 -2.86 0.90
N ASP A 59 -1.54 -3.11 2.15
CA ASP A 59 -2.84 -2.73 2.71
C ASP A 59 -3.03 -1.22 2.67
N PHE A 60 -2.04 -0.47 3.10
CA PHE A 60 -2.09 0.99 3.05
C PHE A 60 -2.26 1.49 1.61
N THR A 61 -1.46 0.97 0.69
CA THR A 61 -1.47 1.44 -0.71
C THR A 61 -2.83 1.19 -1.36
N GLY A 62 -3.40 0.00 -1.17
CA GLY A 62 -4.72 -0.33 -1.69
C GLY A 62 -5.84 0.45 -1.03
N ALA A 63 -5.74 0.69 0.28
CA ALA A 63 -6.73 1.48 1.00
C ALA A 63 -6.74 2.95 0.54
N VAL A 64 -5.58 3.52 0.26
CA VAL A 64 -5.49 4.87 -0.32
C VAL A 64 -6.20 4.91 -1.66
N GLY A 65 -6.01 3.88 -2.50
CA GLY A 65 -6.73 3.77 -3.79
C GLY A 65 -8.23 3.69 -3.60
N ALA A 66 -8.68 2.84 -2.69
CA ALA A 66 -10.11 2.69 -2.41
C ALA A 66 -10.73 4.00 -1.92
N PHE A 67 -9.98 4.78 -1.15
CA PHE A 67 -10.43 6.10 -0.70
C PHE A 67 -10.66 7.06 -1.86
N GLN A 68 -9.86 6.93 -2.93
CA GLN A 68 -10.00 7.78 -4.13
C GLN A 68 -11.26 7.48 -4.94
N VAL A 69 -11.85 6.30 -4.78
CA VAL A 69 -13.02 5.84 -5.55
C VAL A 69 -14.26 5.67 -4.68
N LEU A 70 -14.31 6.28 -3.51
CA LEU A 70 -15.45 6.19 -2.62
C LEU A 70 -16.71 6.73 -3.32
N PRO A 71 -17.88 6.03 -3.16
CA PRO A 71 -19.12 6.54 -3.68
C PRO A 71 -19.58 7.77 -2.91
N GLU A 72 -20.46 8.54 -3.53
CA GLU A 72 -21.06 9.71 -2.88
C GLU A 72 -21.72 9.30 -1.55
N GLY A 73 -21.46 10.10 -0.51
CA GLY A 73 -21.99 9.87 0.83
C GLY A 73 -21.16 8.95 1.71
N ALA A 74 -20.20 8.21 1.15
CA ALA A 74 -19.32 7.39 1.96
C ALA A 74 -18.29 8.25 2.70
N LYS A 75 -17.98 7.85 3.93
CA LYS A 75 -17.08 8.60 4.81
C LYS A 75 -15.70 7.99 4.93
N GLY A 76 -15.54 6.74 4.49
CA GLY A 76 -14.28 6.03 4.60
C GLY A 76 -14.35 4.66 3.97
N THR A 77 -13.29 3.90 4.17
CA THR A 77 -13.18 2.53 3.68
C THR A 77 -12.54 1.65 4.74
N THR A 78 -12.84 0.35 4.66
CA THR A 78 -12.20 -0.65 5.52
C THR A 78 -11.84 -1.87 4.70
N THR A 79 -10.70 -2.50 5.02
CA THR A 79 -10.29 -3.74 4.40
C THR A 79 -11.10 -4.89 4.98
N ILE A 80 -11.81 -5.64 4.15
CA ILE A 80 -12.58 -6.81 4.60
C ILE A 80 -11.92 -8.13 4.20
N GLU A 81 -10.99 -8.10 3.26
CA GLU A 81 -10.18 -9.25 2.90
C GLU A 81 -8.87 -8.77 2.30
N SER A 82 -7.77 -9.44 2.65
CA SER A 82 -6.47 -9.18 2.08
C SER A 82 -5.70 -10.50 2.00
N LYS A 83 -5.25 -10.83 0.80
CA LYS A 83 -4.50 -12.07 0.56
C LYS A 83 -3.21 -11.70 -0.16
N THR A 84 -2.08 -12.11 0.41
CA THR A 84 -0.76 -11.80 -0.12
C THR A 84 0.00 -13.07 -0.48
N ASN A 85 0.61 -13.07 -1.66
CA ASN A 85 1.63 -14.04 -2.03
C ASN A 85 3.00 -13.38 -1.87
N MET A 86 3.85 -14.00 -1.06
CA MET A 86 5.24 -13.57 -0.88
C MET A 86 6.10 -14.28 -1.92
N MET A 87 6.87 -13.53 -2.70
CA MET A 87 7.59 -14.08 -3.85
C MET A 87 9.10 -13.91 -3.78
N GLY A 88 9.59 -12.80 -3.25
CA GLY A 88 11.01 -12.53 -3.23
C GLY A 88 11.48 -11.85 -1.96
N ALA A 89 12.68 -12.20 -1.53
CA ALA A 89 13.33 -11.58 -0.36
C ALA A 89 14.05 -10.31 -0.79
N ILE A 90 13.76 -9.21 -0.11
CA ILE A 90 14.40 -7.91 -0.36
C ILE A 90 15.14 -7.49 0.91
N PRO A 91 16.45 -7.19 0.83
CA PRO A 91 17.24 -6.92 2.02
C PRO A 91 16.98 -5.55 2.65
N ALA A 92 17.34 -5.44 3.93
CA ALA A 92 17.34 -4.16 4.63
C ALA A 92 18.18 -3.14 3.85
N GLY A 93 17.71 -1.89 3.87
CA GLY A 93 18.36 -0.77 3.16
C GLY A 93 17.77 -0.51 1.78
N ASP A 94 17.15 -1.50 1.15
CA ASP A 94 16.53 -1.31 -0.17
C ASP A 94 15.23 -0.50 -0.06
N LEU A 95 14.87 0.12 -1.16
CA LEU A 95 13.62 0.85 -1.31
C LEU A 95 12.59 -0.08 -1.96
N LEU A 96 11.41 -0.16 -1.34
CA LEU A 96 10.26 -0.83 -1.92
C LEU A 96 9.36 0.17 -2.63
N VAL A 97 8.82 -0.27 -3.76
CA VAL A 97 7.84 0.47 -4.55
C VAL A 97 6.56 -0.35 -4.59
N ALA A 98 5.52 0.12 -3.92
CA ALA A 98 4.21 -0.52 -3.94
C ALA A 98 3.32 0.21 -4.95
N THR A 99 2.73 -0.54 -5.87
CA THR A 99 1.83 -0.01 -6.89
C THR A 99 0.49 -0.72 -6.80
N ALA A 100 -0.55 0.03 -6.44
CA ALA A 100 -1.91 -0.49 -6.36
C ALA A 100 -2.71 -0.04 -7.58
N THR A 101 -3.44 -0.97 -8.18
CA THR A 101 -4.36 -0.71 -9.28
C THR A 101 -5.71 -1.39 -9.02
N PRO A 102 -6.83 -0.78 -9.43
CA PRO A 102 -8.14 -1.39 -9.20
C PRO A 102 -8.43 -2.50 -10.20
N LEU A 103 -8.95 -3.62 -9.69
CA LEU A 103 -9.54 -4.67 -10.52
C LEU A 103 -11.04 -4.45 -10.71
N HIS A 104 -11.69 -3.88 -9.70
CA HIS A 104 -13.14 -3.69 -9.68
C HIS A 104 -13.47 -2.52 -8.76
N VAL A 105 -14.33 -1.63 -9.23
CA VAL A 105 -14.87 -0.53 -8.43
C VAL A 105 -16.39 -0.63 -8.49
N GLY A 106 -16.99 -1.13 -7.41
CA GLY A 106 -18.43 -1.26 -7.26
C GLY A 106 -19.00 -0.15 -6.37
N ARG A 107 -20.29 -0.22 -6.12
CA ARG A 107 -20.98 0.79 -5.30
C ARG A 107 -20.63 0.70 -3.81
N ARG A 108 -20.34 -0.50 -3.31
CA ARG A 108 -20.07 -0.74 -1.88
C ARG A 108 -18.70 -1.30 -1.63
N THR A 109 -18.12 -1.97 -2.62
CA THR A 109 -16.80 -2.59 -2.50
C THR A 109 -15.94 -2.25 -3.71
N SER A 110 -14.64 -2.25 -3.49
CA SER A 110 -13.66 -2.19 -4.57
C SER A 110 -12.58 -3.24 -4.30
N VAL A 111 -12.00 -3.77 -5.37
CA VAL A 111 -10.95 -4.79 -5.28
C VAL A 111 -9.70 -4.24 -5.92
N TRP A 112 -8.60 -4.32 -5.19
CA TRP A 112 -7.33 -3.73 -5.58
C TRP A 112 -6.23 -4.78 -5.59
N VAL A 113 -5.32 -4.67 -6.55
CA VAL A 113 -4.08 -5.47 -6.59
C VAL A 113 -2.91 -4.54 -6.33
N THR A 114 -2.06 -4.92 -5.38
CA THR A 114 -0.83 -4.18 -5.07
C THR A 114 0.37 -5.07 -5.34
N ARG A 115 1.23 -4.62 -6.25
CA ARG A 115 2.54 -5.23 -6.50
C ARG A 115 3.56 -4.47 -5.68
N VAL A 116 4.37 -5.19 -4.92
CA VAL A 116 5.48 -4.59 -4.16
C VAL A 116 6.78 -5.10 -4.76
N GLU A 117 7.58 -4.18 -5.26
CA GLU A 117 8.84 -4.49 -5.93
C GLU A 117 9.98 -3.70 -5.28
N SER A 118 11.20 -4.21 -5.38
CA SER A 118 12.37 -3.41 -5.07
C SER A 118 12.53 -2.33 -6.13
N GLU A 119 13.28 -1.28 -5.84
CA GLU A 119 13.61 -0.24 -6.83
C GLU A 119 14.26 -0.82 -8.08
N ALA A 120 15.02 -1.90 -7.93
CA ALA A 120 15.66 -2.62 -9.05
C ALA A 120 14.69 -3.51 -9.84
N GLY A 121 13.43 -3.62 -9.43
CA GLY A 121 12.40 -4.38 -10.14
C GLY A 121 12.18 -5.81 -9.68
N LYS A 122 12.80 -6.24 -8.57
CA LYS A 122 12.55 -7.58 -8.04
C LYS A 122 11.21 -7.63 -7.31
N LEU A 123 10.33 -8.54 -7.73
CA LEU A 123 9.00 -8.68 -7.15
C LEU A 123 9.09 -9.30 -5.74
N ALA A 124 8.64 -8.58 -4.73
CA ALA A 124 8.60 -9.03 -3.35
C ALA A 124 7.28 -9.72 -3.01
N SER A 125 6.16 -9.12 -3.42
CA SER A 125 4.84 -9.64 -3.10
C SER A 125 3.78 -9.12 -4.05
N VAL A 126 2.66 -9.85 -4.11
CA VAL A 126 1.43 -9.39 -4.76
C VAL A 126 0.28 -9.60 -3.78
N THR A 127 -0.49 -8.56 -3.54
CA THR A 127 -1.65 -8.58 -2.65
C THR A 127 -2.90 -8.26 -3.42
N THR A 128 -3.94 -9.08 -3.23
CA THR A 128 -5.29 -8.77 -3.68
C THR A 128 -6.14 -8.48 -2.46
N GLN A 129 -6.78 -7.33 -2.42
CA GLN A 129 -7.59 -6.94 -1.27
C GLN A 129 -8.93 -6.36 -1.69
N THR A 130 -9.92 -6.57 -0.84
CA THR A 130 -11.26 -6.03 -0.98
C THR A 130 -11.47 -4.95 0.06
N GLN A 131 -11.89 -3.78 -0.39
CA GLN A 131 -12.21 -2.63 0.45
C GLN A 131 -13.72 -2.43 0.43
N MET A 132 -14.28 -2.11 1.58
CA MET A 132 -15.71 -1.82 1.73
C MET A 132 -15.89 -0.34 2.09
N ALA A 133 -16.78 0.33 1.36
CA ALA A 133 -17.15 1.71 1.65
C ALA A 133 -18.02 1.80 2.92
N LEU A 134 -17.72 2.77 3.76
CA LEU A 134 -18.44 3.01 5.01
C LEU A 134 -19.26 4.29 4.97
#